data_d271984374b21e97fdfa3c418e303421
#
_entry.id   d271984374b21e97fdfa3c418e303421
#
_cell.length_a   1.000
_cell.length_b   1.000
_cell.length_c   1.000
_cell.angle_alpha   90.00
_cell.angle_beta   90.00
_cell.angle_gamma   90.00
#
_symmetry.space_group_name_H-M   'P 1'
#
loop_
_entity.id
_entity.type
_entity.pdbx_description
1 polymer ?
#
loop_
_entity_poly.entity_id
_entity_poly.type
_entity_poly.pdbx_seq_one_letter_code
_entity_poly.pdbx_strand_id
1 'polypeptide(L)'
;MIASMCLALALYHEARGESHQAQLMVAKVILNRVEDKRWPSSVCGVVMEDRQFSFVREGKVPSTKDKESWDKSKALAKEILTNPEILPYTDADHYHTISVRPVWRRKLY
;
A
#
# COMPACT_ATOMS: atom_id res chain seq x y z
N MET A 1 -5.57 -14.09 2.64
CA MET A 1 -4.62 -13.51 1.68
C MET A 1 -3.37 -13.12 2.44
N ILE A 2 -2.19 -13.36 1.88
CA ILE A 2 -0.94 -13.07 2.58
C ILE A 2 -0.60 -11.57 2.49
N ALA A 3 0.20 -11.13 3.46
CA ALA A 3 0.55 -9.71 3.61
C ALA A 3 1.17 -9.11 2.34
N SER A 4 2.09 -9.84 1.70
CA SER A 4 2.76 -9.32 0.51
C SER A 4 1.78 -9.08 -0.64
N MET A 5 0.77 -9.93 -0.77
CA MET A 5 -0.25 -9.76 -1.81
C MET A 5 -1.11 -8.53 -1.51
N CYS A 6 -1.51 -8.35 -0.26
CA CYS A 6 -2.30 -7.17 0.12
C CYS A 6 -1.52 -5.89 -0.11
N LEU A 7 -0.24 -5.87 0.27
CA LEU A 7 0.60 -4.70 0.03
C LEU A 7 0.79 -4.46 -1.46
N ALA A 8 1.00 -5.52 -2.24
CA ALA A 8 1.15 -5.39 -3.69
C ALA A 8 -0.10 -4.80 -4.33
N LEU A 9 -1.28 -5.22 -3.89
CA LEU A 9 -2.53 -4.65 -4.41
C LEU A 9 -2.64 -3.16 -4.10
N ALA A 10 -2.26 -2.76 -2.90
CA ALA A 10 -2.28 -1.35 -2.54
C ALA A 10 -1.30 -0.55 -3.40
N LEU A 11 -0.08 -1.04 -3.56
CA LEU A 11 0.92 -0.37 -4.39
C LEU A 11 0.47 -0.27 -5.84
N TYR A 12 -0.11 -1.35 -6.38
CA TYR A 12 -0.56 -1.37 -7.75
C TYR A 12 -1.70 -0.38 -7.99
N HIS A 13 -2.72 -0.41 -7.13
CA HIS A 13 -3.91 0.40 -7.37
C HIS A 13 -3.75 1.86 -6.95
N GLU A 14 -2.89 2.13 -5.97
CA GLU A 14 -2.73 3.50 -5.46
C GLU A 14 -1.52 4.22 -6.03
N ALA A 15 -0.47 3.49 -6.39
CA ALA A 15 0.80 4.14 -6.73
C ALA A 15 1.42 3.64 -8.04
N ARG A 16 0.72 2.83 -8.82
CA ARG A 16 1.22 2.40 -10.11
C ARG A 16 1.50 3.62 -10.99
N GLY A 17 2.67 3.65 -11.59
CA GLY A 17 3.06 4.77 -12.44
C GLY A 17 3.67 5.94 -11.70
N GLU A 18 3.65 5.93 -10.36
CA GLU A 18 4.31 6.95 -9.57
C GLU A 18 5.81 6.63 -9.43
N SER A 19 6.57 7.60 -8.92
CA SER A 19 7.98 7.37 -8.69
C SER A 19 8.21 6.27 -7.67
N HIS A 20 9.40 5.69 -7.70
CA HIS A 20 9.77 4.68 -6.71
C HIS A 20 9.64 5.22 -5.29
N GLN A 21 10.11 6.45 -5.08
CA GLN A 21 10.02 7.09 -3.77
C GLN A 21 8.57 7.21 -3.30
N ALA A 22 7.67 7.58 -4.21
CA ALA A 22 6.25 7.71 -3.88
C ALA A 22 5.65 6.37 -3.49
N GLN A 23 6.04 5.30 -4.18
CA GLN A 23 5.57 3.96 -3.85
C GLN A 23 6.04 3.52 -2.46
N LEU A 24 7.29 3.83 -2.12
CA LEU A 24 7.82 3.53 -0.79
C LEU A 24 7.06 4.30 0.30
N MET A 25 6.66 5.54 0.02
CA MET A 25 5.91 6.32 1.00
C MET A 25 4.52 5.73 1.25
N VAL A 26 3.86 5.25 0.22
CA VAL A 26 2.56 4.56 0.41
C VAL A 26 2.74 3.35 1.31
N ALA A 27 3.75 2.55 1.04
CA ALA A 27 4.02 1.36 1.85
C ALA A 27 4.32 1.74 3.30
N LYS A 28 5.10 2.81 3.50
CA LYS A 28 5.47 3.23 4.85
C LYS A 28 4.24 3.65 5.66
N VAL A 29 3.33 4.39 5.04
CA VAL A 29 2.09 4.78 5.72
C VAL A 29 1.29 3.54 6.13
N ILE A 30 1.18 2.57 5.23
CA ILE A 30 0.45 1.33 5.54
C ILE A 30 1.09 0.62 6.73
N LEU A 31 2.42 0.49 6.74
CA LEU A 31 3.10 -0.20 7.83
C LEU A 31 3.03 0.59 9.13
N ASN A 32 3.03 1.92 9.08
CA ASN A 32 2.84 2.73 10.27
C ASN A 32 1.46 2.48 10.88
N ARG A 33 0.43 2.34 10.03
CA ARG A 33 -0.92 2.04 10.51
C ARG A 33 -0.99 0.67 11.17
N VAL A 34 -0.27 -0.31 10.65
CA VAL A 34 -0.25 -1.65 11.24
C VAL A 34 0.21 -1.60 12.69
N GLU A 35 1.14 -0.69 13.00
CA GLU A 35 1.69 -0.55 14.34
C GLU A 35 0.90 0.41 15.23
N ASP A 36 -0.11 1.06 14.69
CA ASP A 36 -0.92 2.03 15.42
C ASP A 36 -2.21 1.37 15.87
N LYS A 37 -2.49 1.48 17.17
CA LYS A 37 -3.66 0.84 17.77
C LYS A 37 -5.00 1.28 17.19
N ARG A 38 -5.02 2.42 16.49
CA ARG A 38 -6.23 2.94 15.87
C ARG A 38 -6.62 2.18 14.60
N TRP A 39 -5.73 1.35 14.08
CA TRP A 39 -5.97 0.58 12.86
C TRP A 39 -5.79 -0.91 13.11
N PRO A 40 -6.28 -1.75 12.18
CA PRO A 40 -6.03 -3.19 12.28
C PRO A 40 -4.53 -3.49 12.36
N SER A 41 -4.18 -4.57 13.00
CA SER A 41 -2.78 -4.92 13.27
C SER A 41 -2.15 -5.77 12.18
N SER A 42 -2.74 -5.82 10.99
CA SER A 42 -2.20 -6.57 9.86
C SER A 42 -2.22 -5.73 8.59
N VAL A 43 -1.31 -6.02 7.68
CA VAL A 43 -1.27 -5.33 6.38
C VAL A 43 -2.60 -5.50 5.65
N CYS A 44 -3.10 -6.71 5.58
CA CYS A 44 -4.37 -6.96 4.90
C CYS A 44 -5.52 -6.24 5.58
N GLY A 45 -5.52 -6.19 6.92
CA GLY A 45 -6.54 -5.47 7.66
C GLY A 45 -6.52 -3.98 7.35
N VAL A 46 -5.33 -3.37 7.31
CA VAL A 46 -5.19 -1.95 7.00
C VAL A 46 -5.66 -1.66 5.58
N VAL A 47 -5.23 -2.50 4.62
CA VAL A 47 -5.61 -2.33 3.22
C VAL A 47 -7.13 -2.47 3.05
N MET A 48 -7.75 -3.39 3.75
CA MET A 48 -9.20 -3.60 3.66
C MET A 48 -10.01 -2.49 4.31
N GLU A 49 -9.42 -1.72 5.21
CA GLU A 49 -10.08 -0.54 5.77
C GLU A 49 -10.35 0.51 4.69
N ASP A 50 -9.51 0.53 3.66
CA ASP A 50 -9.73 1.40 2.52
C ASP A 50 -10.84 0.79 1.66
N ARG A 51 -11.90 1.53 1.43
CA ARG A 51 -13.06 1.03 0.67
C ARG A 51 -12.70 0.59 -0.74
N GLN A 52 -11.61 1.08 -1.27
CA GLN A 52 -11.16 0.69 -2.60
C GLN A 52 -10.74 -0.77 -2.68
N PHE A 53 -10.49 -1.40 -1.54
CA PHE A 53 -10.02 -2.77 -1.47
C PHE A 53 -11.04 -3.70 -0.80
N SER A 54 -12.31 -3.31 -0.74
CA SER A 54 -13.34 -4.14 -0.10
C SER A 54 -13.47 -5.52 -0.74
N PHE A 55 -13.18 -5.63 -2.04
CA PHE A 55 -13.21 -6.93 -2.73
C PHE A 55 -12.19 -7.92 -2.18
N VAL A 56 -11.13 -7.44 -1.55
CA VAL A 56 -10.13 -8.32 -0.93
C VAL A 56 -10.79 -9.11 0.20
N ARG A 57 -11.65 -8.45 0.96
CA ARG A 57 -12.39 -9.09 2.05
C ARG A 57 -13.28 -10.21 1.54
N GLU A 58 -13.81 -10.06 0.33
CA GLU A 58 -14.68 -11.04 -0.29
C GLU A 58 -13.91 -12.15 -1.00
N GLY A 59 -12.59 -12.12 -0.93
CA GLY A 59 -11.74 -13.09 -1.60
C GLY A 59 -11.56 -12.85 -3.08
N LYS A 60 -12.01 -11.73 -3.58
CA LYS A 60 -11.87 -11.37 -4.99
C LYS A 60 -10.60 -10.57 -5.20
N VAL A 61 -9.97 -10.77 -6.36
CA VAL A 61 -8.78 -10.02 -6.74
C VAL A 61 -9.18 -9.00 -7.79
N PRO A 62 -8.79 -7.72 -7.63
CA PRO A 62 -9.11 -6.71 -8.63
C PRO A 62 -8.38 -6.99 -9.93
N SER A 63 -8.86 -6.37 -11.01
CA SER A 63 -8.19 -6.48 -12.29
C SER A 63 -6.78 -5.91 -12.21
N THR A 64 -5.80 -6.70 -12.64
CA THR A 64 -4.41 -6.26 -12.72
C THR A 64 -3.97 -6.38 -14.18
N LYS A 65 -4.64 -5.59 -15.04
CA LYS A 65 -4.46 -5.69 -16.48
C LYS A 65 -3.05 -5.38 -16.93
N ASP A 66 -2.37 -4.49 -16.24
CA ASP A 66 -0.98 -4.16 -16.54
C ASP A 66 -0.10 -5.16 -15.82
N LYS A 67 0.17 -6.27 -16.50
CA LYS A 67 0.92 -7.36 -15.89
C LYS A 67 2.33 -6.94 -15.48
N GLU A 68 2.97 -6.10 -16.28
CA GLU A 68 4.32 -5.64 -15.94
C GLU A 68 4.32 -4.83 -14.64
N SER A 69 3.39 -3.88 -14.52
CA SER A 69 3.27 -3.09 -13.28
C SER A 69 2.87 -3.96 -12.10
N TRP A 70 2.00 -4.95 -12.34
CA TRP A 70 1.59 -5.87 -11.29
C TRP A 70 2.76 -6.69 -10.77
N ASP A 71 3.59 -7.21 -11.69
CA ASP A 71 4.76 -7.98 -11.31
C ASP A 71 5.75 -7.11 -10.52
N LYS A 72 5.93 -5.86 -10.92
CA LYS A 72 6.79 -4.91 -10.19
C LYS A 72 6.25 -4.63 -8.80
N SER A 73 4.94 -4.45 -8.68
CA SER A 73 4.31 -4.21 -7.37
C SER A 73 4.46 -5.40 -6.44
N LYS A 74 4.32 -6.63 -6.97
CA LYS A 74 4.53 -7.83 -6.17
C LYS A 74 5.97 -7.95 -5.70
N ALA A 75 6.93 -7.68 -6.58
CA ALA A 75 8.34 -7.75 -6.23
C ALA A 75 8.70 -6.71 -5.18
N LEU A 76 8.20 -5.49 -5.35
CA LEU A 76 8.47 -4.41 -4.40
C LEU A 76 7.85 -4.71 -3.03
N ALA A 77 6.62 -5.21 -3.01
CA ALA A 77 5.96 -5.55 -1.76
C ALA A 77 6.75 -6.61 -0.99
N LYS A 78 7.23 -7.62 -1.70
CA LYS A 78 8.02 -8.67 -1.09
C LYS A 78 9.34 -8.13 -0.54
N GLU A 79 9.99 -7.26 -1.30
CA GLU A 79 11.23 -6.64 -0.86
C GLU A 79 11.02 -5.80 0.41
N ILE A 80 9.97 -4.99 0.43
CA ILE A 80 9.65 -4.15 1.58
C ILE A 80 9.43 -4.98 2.84
N LEU A 81 8.66 -6.05 2.73
CA LEU A 81 8.35 -6.87 3.90
C LEU A 81 9.56 -7.69 4.37
N THR A 82 10.49 -7.97 3.46
CA THR A 82 11.72 -8.66 3.80
C THR A 82 12.77 -7.71 4.38
N ASN A 83 12.85 -6.49 3.82
CA ASN A 83 13.83 -5.47 4.21
C ASN A 83 13.14 -4.14 4.46
N PRO A 84 12.41 -3.98 5.58
CA PRO A 84 11.67 -2.73 5.82
C PRO A 84 12.58 -1.52 5.99
N GLU A 85 13.88 -1.71 6.18
CA GLU A 85 14.81 -0.59 6.31
C GLU A 85 14.97 0.20 5.02
N ILE A 86 14.50 -0.32 3.88
CA ILE A 86 14.52 0.46 2.63
C ILE A 86 13.50 1.59 2.62
N LEU A 87 12.53 1.56 3.53
CA LEU A 87 11.49 2.57 3.58
C LEU A 87 12.02 3.87 4.17
N PRO A 88 11.51 5.01 3.68
CA PRO A 88 11.91 6.29 4.26
C PRO A 88 11.42 6.41 5.70
N TYR A 89 12.13 7.19 6.50
CA TYR A 89 11.66 7.47 7.85
C TYR A 89 10.49 8.45 7.78
N THR A 90 9.40 8.09 8.41
CA THR A 90 8.28 8.99 8.68
C THR A 90 7.37 8.31 9.69
N ASP A 91 6.79 9.09 10.58
CA ASP A 91 5.78 8.59 11.50
C ASP A 91 4.37 8.92 11.02
N ALA A 92 4.25 9.37 9.75
CA ALA A 92 2.95 9.68 9.16
C ALA A 92 2.08 8.43 9.09
N ASP A 93 0.84 8.56 9.49
CA ASP A 93 -0.16 7.50 9.39
C ASP A 93 -1.32 7.90 8.49
N HIS A 94 -1.25 9.10 7.92
CA HIS A 94 -2.19 9.61 6.95
C HIS A 94 -1.44 10.11 5.74
N TYR A 95 -1.97 9.85 4.56
CA TYR A 95 -1.29 10.22 3.32
C TYR A 95 -1.14 11.73 3.16
N HIS A 96 -2.08 12.50 3.69
CA HIS A 96 -2.02 13.96 3.58
C HIS A 96 -0.94 14.60 4.44
N THR A 97 -0.33 13.85 5.35
CA THR A 97 0.74 14.38 6.20
C THR A 97 2.10 14.26 5.53
N ILE A 98 2.17 13.65 4.36
CA ILE A 98 3.40 13.56 3.58
C ILE A 98 3.20 14.32 2.28
N SER A 99 4.31 14.78 1.70
CA SER A 99 4.26 15.49 0.42
C SER A 99 4.07 14.47 -0.69
N VAL A 100 2.83 14.31 -1.15
CA VAL A 100 2.49 13.33 -2.16
C VAL A 100 1.76 13.99 -3.30
N ARG A 101 1.59 13.25 -4.39
CA ARG A 101 0.89 13.74 -5.55
C ARG A 101 -0.60 13.91 -5.24
N PRO A 102 -1.25 14.91 -5.84
CA PRO A 102 -2.67 15.16 -5.61
C PRO A 102 -3.56 13.95 -5.89
N VAL A 103 -3.21 13.11 -6.87
CA VAL A 103 -4.01 11.93 -7.20
C VAL A 103 -4.11 10.98 -6.00
N TRP A 104 -3.06 10.88 -5.21
CA TRP A 104 -3.11 10.08 -4.01
C TRP A 104 -4.11 10.65 -3.02
N ARG A 105 -4.02 11.96 -2.79
CA ARG A 105 -4.90 12.62 -1.83
C ARG A 105 -6.35 12.44 -2.19
N ARG A 106 -6.67 12.51 -3.48
CA ARG A 106 -8.05 12.33 -3.91
C ARG A 106 -8.56 10.91 -3.67
N LYS A 107 -7.68 9.92 -3.76
CA LYS A 107 -8.06 8.52 -3.56
C LYS A 107 -8.17 8.15 -2.10
N LEU A 108 -7.40 8.80 -1.25
CA LEU A 108 -7.19 8.34 0.11
C LEU A 108 -8.01 9.12 1.13
N TYR A 109 -8.70 10.14 0.70
CA TYR A 109 -9.58 10.92 1.58
C TYR A 109 -10.95 11.15 0.95
#